data_22fa148430c7cc583c01d0bd0945de68
#
_entry.id   22fa148430c7cc583c01d0bd0945de68
#
_cell.length_a   1.000
_cell.length_b   1.000
_cell.length_c   1.000
_cell.angle_alpha   90.00
_cell.angle_beta   90.00
_cell.angle_gamma   90.00
#
_symmetry.space_group_name_H-M   'P 1'
#
loop_
_entity.id
_entity.type
_entity.pdbx_description
1 polymer ?
#
loop_
_entity_poly.entity_id
_entity_poly.type
_entity_poly.pdbx_seq_one_letter_code
_entity_poly.pdbx_strand_id
1 'polypeptide(L)'
;TRNSGLGADQILEAEVMLADGRVVTCNHCENTDLFRALRGGGPGYGITLSSTIKAHPNIDVVTAHHLQLAPLEKTENNSDLLDAVSVLLQLLPDLNDAGFSGYGFWFRNFPAVFVGNATSGYSHGFWTIGTSKDEAKKAWAPVRKALSKFEDKLFINESWASYTDYWSFYNAESGLHDPAGDTAILTSRLINRESLKDYTRVRDAVEVISGKPNEFHSNVILLVSGGQVFKDAKDNTSGLNPAWRKSHYALISGTGISKTASLAERNRANYDTTFVKGAALKKLAPETGTYMNEGDRHDPDFKASFYGEFYDAHLKTKRKYDP
;
A
#
# COMPACT_ATOMS: atom_id res chain seq x y z
N THR A 1 -10.29 3.00 4.92
CA THR A 1 -10.43 1.78 4.08
C THR A 1 -10.77 0.57 4.93
N ARG A 2 -9.97 0.17 5.92
CA ARG A 2 -10.20 -1.03 6.73
C ARG A 2 -11.61 -1.10 7.33
N ASN A 3 -12.16 0.00 7.83
CA ASN A 3 -13.47 0.04 8.50
C ASN A 3 -14.65 0.11 7.54
N SER A 4 -14.45 0.67 6.34
CA SER A 4 -15.54 0.97 5.39
C SER A 4 -15.41 0.25 4.04
N GLY A 5 -14.32 -0.45 3.78
CA GLY A 5 -14.00 -1.04 2.48
C GLY A 5 -13.08 -0.15 1.65
N LEU A 6 -12.65 -0.62 0.49
CA LEU A 6 -11.84 0.13 -0.46
C LEU A 6 -12.68 1.19 -1.17
N GLY A 7 -12.04 2.22 -1.74
CA GLY A 7 -12.73 3.25 -2.51
C GLY A 7 -13.60 2.69 -3.65
N ALA A 8 -13.10 1.66 -4.33
CA ALA A 8 -13.85 0.95 -5.38
C ALA A 8 -15.16 0.31 -4.86
N ASP A 9 -15.19 -0.10 -3.59
CA ASP A 9 -16.37 -0.71 -2.97
C ASP A 9 -17.45 0.32 -2.58
N GLN A 10 -17.08 1.60 -2.53
CA GLN A 10 -17.98 2.69 -2.15
C GLN A 10 -18.78 3.26 -3.33
N ILE A 11 -18.42 2.94 -4.57
CA ILE A 11 -19.12 3.42 -5.76
C ILE A 11 -20.46 2.68 -5.89
N LEU A 12 -21.56 3.41 -5.89
CA LEU A 12 -22.93 2.92 -6.04
C LEU A 12 -23.42 3.05 -7.48
N GLU A 13 -23.02 4.14 -8.16
CA GLU A 13 -23.40 4.48 -9.52
C GLU A 13 -22.39 5.42 -10.14
N ALA A 14 -22.27 5.43 -11.46
CA ALA A 14 -21.50 6.41 -12.19
C ALA A 14 -22.16 6.75 -13.52
N GLU A 15 -21.99 8.01 -13.97
CA GLU A 15 -22.26 8.44 -15.34
C GLU A 15 -20.93 8.45 -16.12
N VAL A 16 -20.93 7.82 -17.27
CA VAL A 16 -19.72 7.59 -18.07
C VAL A 16 -19.96 8.01 -19.51
N MET A 17 -19.09 8.88 -20.01
CA MET A 17 -19.04 9.20 -21.44
C MET A 17 -18.17 8.15 -22.15
N LEU A 18 -18.77 7.50 -23.12
CA LEU A 18 -18.14 6.44 -23.92
C LEU A 18 -17.32 7.01 -25.09
N ALA A 19 -16.53 6.15 -25.74
CA ALA A 19 -15.72 6.54 -26.90
C ALA A 19 -16.53 7.09 -28.08
N ASP A 20 -17.80 6.71 -28.22
CA ASP A 20 -18.73 7.19 -29.25
C ASP A 20 -19.49 8.47 -28.85
N GLY A 21 -19.18 9.05 -27.69
CA GLY A 21 -19.79 10.29 -27.17
C GLY A 21 -21.11 10.09 -26.41
N ARG A 22 -21.67 8.89 -26.36
CA ARG A 22 -22.86 8.63 -25.55
C ARG A 22 -22.51 8.71 -24.07
N VAL A 23 -23.42 9.27 -23.27
CA VAL A 23 -23.35 9.21 -21.82
C VAL A 23 -24.28 8.11 -21.32
N VAL A 24 -23.74 7.21 -20.52
CA VAL A 24 -24.48 6.07 -19.94
C VAL A 24 -24.37 6.04 -18.44
N THR A 25 -25.44 5.65 -17.79
CA THR A 25 -25.40 5.31 -16.35
C THR A 25 -24.95 3.87 -16.19
N CYS A 26 -24.11 3.59 -15.19
CA CYS A 26 -23.73 2.24 -14.80
C CYS A 26 -23.86 2.05 -13.29
N ASN A 27 -24.50 0.96 -12.90
CA ASN A 27 -24.76 0.56 -11.52
C ASN A 27 -25.01 -0.95 -11.41
N HIS A 28 -25.53 -1.43 -10.29
CA HIS A 28 -25.86 -2.86 -10.09
C HIS A 28 -26.93 -3.41 -11.03
N CYS A 29 -27.75 -2.57 -11.68
CA CYS A 29 -28.87 -2.96 -12.52
C CYS A 29 -28.62 -2.62 -14.00
N GLU A 30 -27.86 -1.58 -14.28
CA GLU A 30 -27.65 -1.04 -15.61
C GLU A 30 -26.16 -1.00 -15.97
N ASN A 31 -25.80 -1.40 -17.21
CA ASN A 31 -24.41 -1.49 -17.68
C ASN A 31 -23.47 -2.15 -16.65
N THR A 32 -23.88 -3.28 -16.12
CA THR A 32 -23.27 -3.97 -14.98
C THR A 32 -21.82 -4.41 -15.23
N ASP A 33 -21.48 -4.70 -16.50
CA ASP A 33 -20.12 -5.03 -16.92
C ASP A 33 -19.20 -3.80 -16.87
N LEU A 34 -19.67 -2.63 -17.29
CA LEU A 34 -18.97 -1.36 -17.16
C LEU A 34 -18.81 -0.98 -15.67
N PHE A 35 -19.89 -1.11 -14.90
CA PHE A 35 -19.89 -0.84 -13.46
C PHE A 35 -18.83 -1.70 -12.73
N ARG A 36 -18.78 -3.00 -13.05
CA ARG A 36 -17.74 -3.90 -12.51
C ARG A 36 -16.34 -3.40 -12.87
N ALA A 37 -16.12 -3.02 -14.13
CA ALA A 37 -14.81 -2.59 -14.61
C ALA A 37 -14.34 -1.29 -13.91
N LEU A 38 -15.21 -0.33 -13.70
CA LEU A 38 -14.91 0.90 -12.97
C LEU A 38 -14.55 0.66 -11.50
N ARG A 39 -15.08 -0.41 -10.92
CA ARG A 39 -14.86 -0.80 -9.51
C ARG A 39 -13.66 -1.73 -9.37
N GLY A 40 -12.50 -1.32 -9.88
CA GLY A 40 -11.22 -1.99 -9.67
C GLY A 40 -10.50 -2.50 -10.91
N GLY A 41 -11.05 -2.36 -12.10
CA GLY A 41 -10.40 -2.73 -13.35
C GLY A 41 -9.47 -1.68 -13.94
N GLY A 42 -9.24 -0.58 -13.23
CA GLY A 42 -8.39 0.52 -13.69
C GLY A 42 -9.09 1.45 -14.69
N PRO A 43 -8.35 2.38 -15.32
CA PRO A 43 -8.87 3.34 -16.29
C PRO A 43 -9.05 2.73 -17.68
N GLY A 44 -9.74 3.48 -18.57
CA GLY A 44 -9.75 3.16 -20.02
C GLY A 44 -11.04 2.55 -20.54
N TYR A 45 -12.15 2.66 -19.80
CA TYR A 45 -13.47 2.17 -20.25
C TYR A 45 -14.39 3.31 -20.68
N GLY A 46 -13.99 4.54 -20.47
CA GLY A 46 -14.71 5.77 -20.73
C GLY A 46 -14.25 6.87 -19.79
N ILE A 47 -14.87 8.05 -19.88
CA ILE A 47 -14.62 9.20 -19.02
C ILE A 47 -15.74 9.27 -17.99
N THR A 48 -15.43 9.03 -16.73
CA THR A 48 -16.39 9.19 -15.64
C THR A 48 -16.69 10.65 -15.42
N LEU A 49 -17.95 11.05 -15.59
CA LEU A 49 -18.43 12.42 -15.43
C LEU A 49 -18.91 12.69 -14.01
N SER A 50 -19.58 11.71 -13.41
CA SER A 50 -20.06 11.77 -12.03
C SER A 50 -20.06 10.40 -11.39
N SER A 51 -20.02 10.36 -10.05
CA SER A 51 -20.19 9.13 -9.29
C SER A 51 -20.97 9.38 -8.00
N THR A 52 -21.88 8.45 -7.70
CA THR A 52 -22.55 8.36 -6.40
C THR A 52 -21.74 7.44 -5.49
N ILE A 53 -21.31 7.96 -4.35
CA ILE A 53 -20.46 7.25 -3.39
C ILE A 53 -21.22 7.05 -2.08
N LYS A 54 -21.09 5.87 -1.48
CA LYS A 54 -21.63 5.57 -0.17
C LYS A 54 -21.00 6.48 0.89
N ALA A 55 -21.83 7.23 1.61
CA ALA A 55 -21.41 7.99 2.78
C ALA A 55 -21.43 7.13 4.05
N HIS A 56 -20.54 7.44 4.97
CA HIS A 56 -20.45 6.77 6.27
C HIS A 56 -20.72 7.77 7.40
N PRO A 57 -21.24 7.31 8.55
CA PRO A 57 -21.39 8.16 9.73
C PRO A 57 -20.06 8.77 10.16
N ASN A 58 -20.13 9.93 10.79
CA ASN A 58 -18.95 10.54 11.40
C ASN A 58 -18.37 9.63 12.49
N ILE A 59 -17.12 9.85 12.81
CA ILE A 59 -16.33 9.02 13.73
C ILE A 59 -16.04 9.85 14.96
N ASP A 60 -16.30 9.28 16.14
CA ASP A 60 -16.19 9.99 17.42
C ASP A 60 -14.81 9.88 18.08
N VAL A 61 -14.00 8.90 17.68
CA VAL A 61 -12.66 8.68 18.25
C VAL A 61 -11.71 8.18 17.17
N VAL A 62 -10.57 8.85 17.02
CA VAL A 62 -9.41 8.36 16.26
C VAL A 62 -8.20 8.38 17.17
N THR A 63 -7.52 7.25 17.30
CA THR A 63 -6.22 7.17 17.97
C THR A 63 -5.12 7.03 16.95
N ALA A 64 -4.16 7.95 16.96
CA ALA A 64 -2.98 7.90 16.12
C ALA A 64 -1.74 7.48 16.95
N HIS A 65 -0.85 6.75 16.29
CA HIS A 65 0.43 6.33 16.82
C HIS A 65 1.50 6.47 15.74
N HIS A 66 2.60 7.10 16.09
CA HIS A 66 3.76 7.23 15.20
C HIS A 66 4.93 6.45 15.76
N LEU A 67 5.53 5.63 14.89
CA LEU A 67 6.75 4.86 15.17
C LEU A 67 7.85 5.33 14.24
N GLN A 68 9.03 5.60 14.81
CA GLN A 68 10.24 5.89 14.07
C GLN A 68 11.37 4.99 14.54
N LEU A 69 12.13 4.43 13.59
CA LEU A 69 13.34 3.64 13.85
C LEU A 69 14.48 4.19 13.02
N ALA A 70 15.67 4.27 13.60
CA ALA A 70 16.90 4.62 12.88
C ALA A 70 18.11 3.93 13.52
N PRO A 71 19.21 3.69 12.79
CA PRO A 71 20.47 3.34 13.41
C PRO A 71 20.90 4.41 14.44
N LEU A 72 21.49 3.99 15.56
CA LEU A 72 22.00 4.91 16.58
C LEU A 72 23.13 5.78 16.05
N GLU A 73 23.92 5.24 15.14
CA GLU A 73 25.05 5.93 14.50
C GLU A 73 24.90 5.92 12.99
N LYS A 74 25.54 6.87 12.31
CA LYS A 74 25.60 6.88 10.85
C LYS A 74 26.35 5.65 10.35
N THR A 75 25.65 4.76 9.66
CA THR A 75 26.20 3.52 9.16
C THR A 75 25.68 3.20 7.75
N GLU A 76 26.53 2.61 6.91
CA GLU A 76 26.10 2.00 5.65
C GLU A 76 25.51 0.60 5.87
N ASN A 77 25.87 -0.06 6.99
CA ASN A 77 25.28 -1.32 7.39
C ASN A 77 23.96 -1.08 8.13
N ASN A 78 22.86 -1.31 7.44
CA ASN A 78 21.52 -1.15 7.98
C ASN A 78 20.89 -2.50 8.41
N SER A 79 21.68 -3.55 8.67
CA SER A 79 21.16 -4.89 8.94
C SER A 79 20.16 -4.89 10.10
N ASP A 80 20.50 -4.26 11.24
CA ASP A 80 19.62 -4.22 12.42
C ASP A 80 18.30 -3.48 12.11
N LEU A 81 18.34 -2.40 11.31
CA LEU A 81 17.14 -1.72 10.84
C LEU A 81 16.28 -2.64 9.96
N LEU A 82 16.89 -3.36 9.02
CA LEU A 82 16.16 -4.26 8.14
C LEU A 82 15.61 -5.49 8.88
N ASP A 83 16.30 -5.95 9.93
CA ASP A 83 15.81 -6.99 10.82
C ASP A 83 14.58 -6.51 11.60
N ALA A 84 14.61 -5.29 12.16
CA ALA A 84 13.47 -4.70 12.84
C ALA A 84 12.29 -4.48 11.89
N VAL A 85 12.53 -3.98 10.68
CA VAL A 85 11.51 -3.85 9.62
C VAL A 85 10.90 -5.21 9.29
N SER A 86 11.70 -6.27 9.15
CA SER A 86 11.21 -7.61 8.84
C SER A 86 10.31 -8.17 9.96
N VAL A 87 10.67 -7.95 11.21
CA VAL A 87 9.84 -8.30 12.38
C VAL A 87 8.53 -7.50 12.36
N LEU A 88 8.58 -6.21 12.08
CA LEU A 88 7.37 -5.38 11.96
C LEU A 88 6.44 -5.88 10.87
N LEU A 89 6.97 -6.17 9.67
CA LEU A 89 6.15 -6.68 8.56
C LEU A 89 5.38 -7.96 8.94
N GLN A 90 6.01 -8.86 9.74
CA GLN A 90 5.32 -10.07 10.23
C GLN A 90 4.20 -9.77 11.24
N LEU A 91 4.30 -8.67 11.98
CA LEU A 91 3.31 -8.28 13.01
C LEU A 91 2.18 -7.39 12.47
N LEU A 92 2.35 -6.80 11.28
CA LEU A 92 1.32 -5.92 10.68
C LEU A 92 -0.05 -6.60 10.50
N PRO A 93 -0.17 -7.89 10.11
CA PRO A 93 -1.48 -8.55 10.05
C PRO A 93 -2.20 -8.60 11.40
N ASP A 94 -1.50 -8.82 12.51
CA ASP A 94 -2.10 -8.83 13.85
C ASP A 94 -2.55 -7.43 14.27
N LEU A 95 -1.76 -6.42 13.99
CA LEU A 95 -2.15 -5.03 14.19
C LEU A 95 -3.37 -4.65 13.35
N ASN A 96 -3.37 -5.06 12.08
CA ASN A 96 -4.49 -4.79 11.19
C ASN A 96 -5.77 -5.48 11.71
N ASP A 97 -5.71 -6.72 12.18
CA ASP A 97 -6.85 -7.42 12.78
C ASP A 97 -7.31 -6.75 14.08
N ALA A 98 -6.38 -6.19 14.86
CA ALA A 98 -6.68 -5.38 16.04
C ALA A 98 -7.23 -3.97 15.76
N GLY A 99 -7.41 -3.59 14.50
CA GLY A 99 -8.05 -2.32 14.11
C GLY A 99 -7.12 -1.27 13.53
N PHE A 100 -5.82 -1.52 13.48
CA PHE A 100 -4.87 -0.55 12.93
C PHE A 100 -4.92 -0.48 11.40
N SER A 101 -4.82 0.72 10.90
CA SER A 101 -4.50 1.09 9.52
C SER A 101 -3.31 2.02 9.53
N GLY A 102 -2.72 2.31 8.38
CA GLY A 102 -1.63 3.28 8.37
C GLY A 102 -0.82 3.31 7.10
N TYR A 103 0.13 4.25 7.11
CA TYR A 103 1.12 4.45 6.06
C TYR A 103 2.51 4.46 6.68
N GLY A 104 3.41 3.62 6.15
CA GLY A 104 4.79 3.53 6.62
C GLY A 104 5.77 3.60 5.47
N PHE A 105 6.94 4.08 5.80
CA PHE A 105 8.05 4.21 4.86
C PHE A 105 9.32 3.70 5.52
N TRP A 106 10.20 3.05 4.74
CA TRP A 106 11.59 2.97 5.12
C TRP A 106 12.47 3.35 3.94
N PHE A 107 13.51 4.08 4.25
CA PHE A 107 14.50 4.54 3.30
C PHE A 107 15.86 4.00 3.63
N ARG A 108 16.63 3.77 2.59
CA ARG A 108 18.06 3.55 2.68
C ARG A 108 18.76 4.67 1.94
N ASN A 109 19.73 5.32 2.59
CA ASN A 109 20.51 6.42 2.03
C ASN A 109 19.67 7.59 1.48
N PHE A 110 18.67 8.04 2.24
CA PHE A 110 17.92 9.24 1.90
C PHE A 110 18.88 10.43 1.74
N PRO A 111 18.68 11.35 0.75
CA PRO A 111 19.60 12.45 0.48
C PRO A 111 19.79 13.46 1.62
N ALA A 112 18.94 13.42 2.62
CA ALA A 112 18.98 14.28 3.81
C ALA A 112 18.81 13.42 5.09
N VAL A 113 18.92 14.05 6.25
CA VAL A 113 18.54 13.41 7.52
C VAL A 113 17.04 13.08 7.47
N PHE A 114 16.70 11.84 7.78
CA PHE A 114 15.34 11.35 7.73
C PHE A 114 14.73 11.11 9.13
N VAL A 115 15.39 10.30 9.97
CA VAL A 115 14.96 10.00 11.33
C VAL A 115 16.15 10.15 12.27
N GLY A 116 15.97 10.84 13.38
CA GLY A 116 17.05 11.15 14.31
C GLY A 116 18.17 11.91 13.60
N ASN A 117 19.38 11.34 13.56
CA ASN A 117 20.53 11.88 12.81
C ASN A 117 20.91 10.99 11.60
N ALA A 118 20.06 10.05 11.24
CA ALA A 118 20.34 9.05 10.21
C ALA A 118 19.69 9.39 8.86
N THR A 119 20.34 8.97 7.79
CA THR A 119 19.83 9.02 6.41
C THR A 119 19.06 7.76 6.03
N SER A 120 19.16 6.68 6.82
CA SER A 120 18.36 5.47 6.71
C SER A 120 17.46 5.35 7.94
N GLY A 121 16.23 4.92 7.73
CA GLY A 121 15.29 4.80 8.83
C GLY A 121 13.92 4.33 8.38
N TYR A 122 13.07 4.08 9.34
CA TYR A 122 11.68 3.71 9.20
C TYR A 122 10.80 4.74 9.91
N SER A 123 9.68 5.11 9.31
CA SER A 123 8.66 5.96 9.90
C SER A 123 7.29 5.46 9.49
N HIS A 124 6.38 5.28 10.43
CA HIS A 124 5.03 4.79 10.17
C HIS A 124 4.01 5.49 11.05
N GLY A 125 3.01 6.09 10.44
CA GLY A 125 1.81 6.56 11.10
C GLY A 125 0.74 5.47 11.09
N PHE A 126 0.34 5.03 12.28
CA PHE A 126 -0.75 4.08 12.48
C PHE A 126 -1.94 4.81 13.07
N TRP A 127 -3.15 4.37 12.74
CA TRP A 127 -4.37 4.86 13.36
C TRP A 127 -5.41 3.77 13.53
N THR A 128 -6.20 3.92 14.58
CA THR A 128 -7.41 3.13 14.82
C THR A 128 -8.63 4.04 14.89
N ILE A 129 -9.75 3.56 14.40
CA ILE A 129 -11.01 4.28 14.36
C ILE A 129 -11.99 3.63 15.35
N GLY A 130 -12.58 4.44 16.25
CA GLY A 130 -13.50 3.96 17.26
C GLY A 130 -12.82 3.17 18.40
N THR A 131 -11.50 3.27 18.54
CA THR A 131 -10.72 2.58 19.59
C THR A 131 -10.02 3.60 20.44
N SER A 132 -10.17 3.48 21.76
CA SER A 132 -9.51 4.37 22.72
C SER A 132 -7.98 4.17 22.71
N LYS A 133 -7.25 5.20 23.18
CA LYS A 133 -5.78 5.16 23.27
C LYS A 133 -5.29 4.01 24.15
N ASP A 134 -5.98 3.68 25.23
CA ASP A 134 -5.56 2.62 26.13
C ASP A 134 -5.77 1.23 25.50
N GLU A 135 -6.87 1.02 24.78
CA GLU A 135 -7.10 -0.20 24.02
C GLU A 135 -6.10 -0.36 22.88
N ALA A 136 -5.83 0.72 22.14
CA ALA A 136 -4.83 0.73 21.08
C ALA A 136 -3.43 0.40 21.63
N LYS A 137 -3.03 0.96 22.78
CA LYS A 137 -1.76 0.62 23.43
C LYS A 137 -1.68 -0.83 23.88
N LYS A 138 -2.77 -1.42 24.37
CA LYS A 138 -2.81 -2.86 24.71
C LYS A 138 -2.59 -3.72 23.49
N ALA A 139 -3.24 -3.39 22.37
CA ALA A 139 -3.06 -4.11 21.11
C ALA A 139 -1.65 -3.92 20.50
N TRP A 140 -1.00 -2.79 20.77
CA TRP A 140 0.37 -2.50 20.35
C TRP A 140 1.45 -3.21 21.19
N ALA A 141 1.15 -3.64 22.41
CA ALA A 141 2.14 -4.19 23.35
C ALA A 141 3.00 -5.33 22.79
N PRO A 142 2.48 -6.30 21.96
CA PRO A 142 3.31 -7.32 21.33
C PRO A 142 4.38 -6.74 20.40
N VAL A 143 4.05 -5.68 19.65
CA VAL A 143 5.00 -5.00 18.75
C VAL A 143 6.08 -4.31 19.57
N ARG A 144 5.69 -3.58 20.60
CA ARG A 144 6.64 -2.93 21.52
C ARG A 144 7.62 -3.93 22.14
N LYS A 145 7.10 -5.10 22.59
CA LYS A 145 7.93 -6.21 23.09
C LYS A 145 8.89 -6.75 22.03
N ALA A 146 8.46 -6.88 20.78
CA ALA A 146 9.32 -7.36 19.71
C ALA A 146 10.43 -6.35 19.38
N LEU A 147 10.10 -5.05 19.36
CA LEU A 147 11.05 -3.96 19.09
C LEU A 147 12.05 -3.75 20.22
N SER A 148 11.71 -4.09 21.48
CA SER A 148 12.65 -3.92 22.61
C SER A 148 13.97 -4.68 22.47
N LYS A 149 14.00 -5.69 21.59
CA LYS A 149 15.24 -6.44 21.26
C LYS A 149 16.25 -5.63 20.45
N PHE A 150 15.86 -4.46 19.95
CA PHE A 150 16.68 -3.60 19.12
C PHE A 150 17.05 -2.27 19.81
N GLU A 151 16.68 -2.06 21.09
CA GLU A 151 16.88 -0.77 21.80
C GLU A 151 18.35 -0.42 22.01
N ASP A 152 19.23 -1.41 22.02
CA ASP A 152 20.69 -1.24 22.11
C ASP A 152 21.35 -0.92 20.75
N LYS A 153 20.59 -1.03 19.64
CA LYS A 153 21.09 -0.92 18.27
C LYS A 153 20.40 0.18 17.45
N LEU A 154 19.15 0.47 17.80
CA LEU A 154 18.31 1.40 17.06
C LEU A 154 17.75 2.49 17.97
N PHE A 155 17.70 3.70 17.47
CA PHE A 155 16.82 4.74 17.97
C PHE A 155 15.38 4.32 17.70
N ILE A 156 14.57 4.23 18.74
CA ILE A 156 13.14 3.90 18.69
C ILE A 156 12.37 5.04 19.31
N ASN A 157 11.55 5.70 18.52
CA ASN A 157 10.69 6.79 18.99
C ASN A 157 9.22 6.45 18.72
N GLU A 158 8.40 6.62 19.77
CA GLU A 158 6.96 6.36 19.71
C GLU A 158 6.19 7.57 20.26
N SER A 159 5.15 7.98 19.54
CA SER A 159 4.23 9.00 20.05
C SER A 159 2.77 8.59 19.81
N TRP A 160 1.87 9.10 20.66
CA TRP A 160 0.46 8.77 20.65
C TRP A 160 -0.39 10.03 20.76
N ALA A 161 -1.37 10.17 19.87
CA ALA A 161 -2.37 11.23 19.91
C ALA A 161 -3.79 10.63 19.89
N SER A 162 -4.77 11.40 20.35
CA SER A 162 -6.19 11.05 20.27
C SER A 162 -6.96 12.25 19.75
N TYR A 163 -7.91 11.99 18.88
CA TYR A 163 -8.76 12.98 18.23
C TYR A 163 -10.22 12.62 18.48
N THR A 164 -11.06 13.64 18.70
CA THR A 164 -12.47 13.52 19.03
C THR A 164 -13.38 13.34 17.81
N ASP A 165 -12.81 13.46 16.60
CA ASP A 165 -13.52 13.26 15.32
C ASP A 165 -12.52 13.07 14.19
N TYR A 166 -13.04 12.65 13.01
CA TYR A 166 -12.23 12.43 11.83
C TYR A 166 -11.56 13.70 11.28
N TRP A 167 -12.23 14.85 11.34
CA TRP A 167 -11.69 16.08 10.77
C TRP A 167 -10.53 16.64 11.60
N SER A 168 -10.62 16.56 12.91
CA SER A 168 -9.51 16.91 13.81
C SER A 168 -8.28 16.05 13.53
N PHE A 169 -8.47 14.73 13.32
CA PHE A 169 -7.42 13.81 12.89
C PHE A 169 -6.88 14.19 11.51
N TYR A 170 -7.75 14.34 10.52
CA TYR A 170 -7.35 14.64 9.14
C TYR A 170 -6.55 15.93 9.06
N ASN A 171 -7.00 17.00 9.70
CA ASN A 171 -6.30 18.30 9.69
C ASN A 171 -4.94 18.24 10.40
N ALA A 172 -4.79 17.44 11.45
CA ALA A 172 -3.53 17.28 12.16
C ALA A 172 -2.51 16.44 11.38
N GLU A 173 -2.98 15.39 10.69
CA GLU A 173 -2.11 14.39 10.04
C GLU A 173 -1.94 14.62 8.53
N SER A 174 -2.78 15.44 7.89
CA SER A 174 -2.78 15.68 6.44
C SER A 174 -1.68 16.63 5.93
N GLY A 175 -0.73 17.02 6.78
CA GLY A 175 0.35 17.95 6.42
C GLY A 175 1.37 17.44 5.40
N LEU A 176 1.21 16.24 4.89
CA LEU A 176 2.05 15.66 3.84
C LEU A 176 1.41 15.96 2.47
N HIS A 177 1.81 17.07 1.86
CA HIS A 177 1.64 17.25 0.43
C HIS A 177 2.67 16.36 -0.29
N ASP A 178 2.18 15.28 -0.87
CA ASP A 178 2.97 14.48 -1.80
C ASP A 178 2.97 15.21 -3.16
N PRO A 179 4.09 15.82 -3.59
CA PRO A 179 4.13 16.54 -4.86
C PRO A 179 3.98 15.53 -6.00
N ALA A 180 2.89 15.64 -6.73
CA ALA A 180 2.67 14.83 -7.92
C ALA A 180 3.77 15.08 -8.98
N GLY A 181 4.13 14.04 -9.72
CA GLY A 181 5.01 14.15 -10.89
C GLY A 181 6.49 13.88 -10.61
N ASP A 182 6.83 13.24 -9.51
CA ASP A 182 8.16 12.68 -9.30
C ASP A 182 8.45 11.55 -10.29
N THR A 183 9.74 11.37 -10.58
CA THR A 183 10.21 10.27 -11.43
C THR A 183 10.64 9.11 -10.57
N ALA A 184 9.70 8.22 -10.29
CA ALA A 184 9.99 6.94 -9.66
C ALA A 184 9.52 5.79 -10.56
N ILE A 185 10.23 4.68 -10.49
CA ILE A 185 9.83 3.41 -11.08
C ILE A 185 9.41 2.54 -9.90
N LEU A 186 8.18 2.06 -9.93
CA LEU A 186 7.56 1.37 -8.81
C LEU A 186 7.24 -0.07 -9.15
N THR A 187 7.33 -0.92 -8.16
CA THR A 187 6.72 -2.25 -8.14
C THR A 187 6.04 -2.46 -6.80
N SER A 188 4.96 -3.21 -6.76
CA SER A 188 4.27 -3.50 -5.51
C SER A 188 3.76 -4.93 -5.43
N ARG A 189 3.44 -5.37 -4.22
CA ARG A 189 2.80 -6.65 -3.97
C ARG A 189 1.84 -6.56 -2.80
N LEU A 190 0.69 -7.19 -2.95
CA LEU A 190 -0.26 -7.39 -1.86
C LEU A 190 0.25 -8.51 -0.95
N ILE A 191 0.32 -8.24 0.33
CA ILE A 191 0.91 -9.13 1.31
C ILE A 191 -0.17 -9.69 2.23
N ASN A 192 -0.26 -11.01 2.27
CA ASN A 192 -1.15 -11.75 3.16
C ASN A 192 -0.37 -12.37 4.33
N ARG A 193 -1.07 -12.85 5.34
CA ARG A 193 -0.49 -13.48 6.54
C ARG A 193 0.37 -14.70 6.20
N GLU A 194 -0.05 -15.51 5.22
CA GLU A 194 0.66 -16.73 4.83
C GLU A 194 2.07 -16.44 4.31
N SER A 195 2.21 -15.37 3.51
CA SER A 195 3.49 -14.92 2.95
C SER A 195 4.53 -14.54 4.01
N LEU A 196 4.10 -14.28 5.24
CA LEU A 196 4.92 -13.73 6.31
C LEU A 196 5.36 -14.76 7.37
N LYS A 197 4.95 -16.02 7.23
CA LYS A 197 5.24 -17.04 8.25
C LYS A 197 6.73 -17.36 8.40
N ASP A 198 7.48 -17.27 7.32
CA ASP A 198 8.92 -17.57 7.30
C ASP A 198 9.72 -16.27 7.37
N TYR A 199 10.35 -16.03 8.53
CA TYR A 199 11.17 -14.84 8.75
C TYR A 199 12.30 -14.71 7.73
N THR A 200 12.98 -15.81 7.38
CA THR A 200 14.09 -15.76 6.44
C THR A 200 13.64 -15.26 5.07
N ARG A 201 12.50 -15.75 4.59
CA ARG A 201 11.92 -15.25 3.32
C ARG A 201 11.54 -13.79 3.37
N VAL A 202 10.98 -13.35 4.51
CA VAL A 202 10.63 -11.92 4.71
C VAL A 202 11.91 -11.09 4.70
N ARG A 203 12.92 -11.49 5.46
CA ARG A 203 14.19 -10.78 5.60
C ARG A 203 14.95 -10.71 4.27
N ASP A 204 14.99 -11.81 3.51
CA ASP A 204 15.59 -11.85 2.17
C ASP A 204 14.90 -10.88 1.21
N ALA A 205 13.56 -10.85 1.23
CA ALA A 205 12.80 -9.91 0.40
C ALA A 205 13.08 -8.46 0.80
N VAL A 206 13.06 -8.16 2.10
CA VAL A 206 13.38 -6.82 2.64
C VAL A 206 14.78 -6.37 2.23
N GLU A 207 15.79 -7.26 2.30
CA GLU A 207 17.14 -6.94 1.84
C GLU A 207 17.17 -6.52 0.36
N VAL A 208 16.53 -7.34 -0.50
CA VAL A 208 16.54 -7.10 -1.96
C VAL A 208 15.82 -5.80 -2.32
N ILE A 209 14.62 -5.56 -1.75
CA ILE A 209 13.83 -4.37 -2.10
C ILE A 209 14.40 -3.08 -1.48
N SER A 210 15.23 -3.19 -0.43
CA SER A 210 15.90 -2.03 0.16
C SER A 210 17.11 -1.54 -0.65
N GLY A 211 17.46 -2.23 -1.72
CA GLY A 211 18.57 -1.87 -2.59
C GLY A 211 19.95 -2.09 -1.98
N LYS A 212 20.98 -1.65 -2.66
CA LYS A 212 22.36 -1.81 -2.19
C LYS A 212 22.70 -0.80 -1.08
N PRO A 213 23.71 -1.08 -0.23
CA PRO A 213 24.08 -0.22 0.89
C PRO A 213 24.36 1.24 0.53
N ASN A 214 24.83 1.52 -0.69
CA ASN A 214 25.19 2.86 -1.18
C ASN A 214 24.15 3.48 -2.14
N GLU A 215 22.99 2.85 -2.32
CA GLU A 215 21.93 3.35 -3.20
C GLU A 215 20.76 3.88 -2.39
N PHE A 216 20.15 4.97 -2.86
CA PHE A 216 18.89 5.44 -2.30
C PHE A 216 17.74 4.59 -2.78
N HIS A 217 17.00 4.03 -1.83
CA HIS A 217 15.75 3.31 -2.08
C HIS A 217 14.68 3.72 -1.10
N SER A 218 13.46 3.80 -1.65
CA SER A 218 12.23 4.08 -0.91
C SER A 218 11.32 2.88 -0.95
N ASN A 219 10.82 2.48 0.21
CA ASN A 219 9.81 1.43 0.32
C ASN A 219 8.62 1.96 1.12
N VAL A 220 7.42 1.57 0.70
CA VAL A 220 6.17 2.06 1.30
C VAL A 220 5.31 0.88 1.74
N ILE A 221 4.69 1.02 2.89
CA ILE A 221 3.71 0.08 3.43
C ILE A 221 2.36 0.77 3.49
N LEU A 222 1.37 0.23 2.80
CA LEU A 222 -0.01 0.70 2.87
C LEU A 222 -0.84 -0.32 3.65
N LEU A 223 -0.98 -0.11 4.96
CA LEU A 223 -1.81 -0.96 5.83
C LEU A 223 -3.28 -0.54 5.71
N VAL A 224 -3.88 -0.80 4.56
CA VAL A 224 -5.18 -0.24 4.16
C VAL A 224 -6.27 -1.29 3.89
N SER A 225 -5.95 -2.57 4.03
CA SER A 225 -6.88 -3.67 3.79
C SER A 225 -7.34 -4.32 5.11
N GLY A 226 -7.82 -5.55 5.08
CA GLY A 226 -8.40 -6.23 6.26
C GLY A 226 -9.81 -5.73 6.61
N GLY A 227 -10.33 -6.17 7.74
CA GLY A 227 -11.62 -5.71 8.26
C GLY A 227 -12.77 -5.78 7.25
N GLN A 228 -13.35 -4.62 6.89
CA GLN A 228 -14.45 -4.55 5.92
C GLN A 228 -14.02 -5.02 4.52
N VAL A 229 -12.77 -4.75 4.10
CA VAL A 229 -12.26 -5.20 2.80
C VAL A 229 -12.34 -6.73 2.66
N PHE A 230 -12.08 -7.48 3.73
CA PHE A 230 -12.23 -8.94 3.74
C PHE A 230 -13.70 -9.38 3.71
N LYS A 231 -14.59 -8.66 4.41
CA LYS A 231 -16.03 -8.93 4.39
C LYS A 231 -16.64 -8.68 3.01
N ASP A 232 -16.12 -7.70 2.28
CA ASP A 232 -16.54 -7.34 0.92
C ASP A 232 -16.11 -8.38 -0.14
N ALA A 233 -15.40 -9.44 0.24
CA ALA A 233 -15.11 -10.59 -0.64
C ALA A 233 -16.39 -11.29 -1.17
N LYS A 234 -17.54 -11.03 -0.55
CA LYS A 234 -18.84 -11.52 -1.00
C LYS A 234 -19.45 -10.71 -2.16
N ASP A 235 -18.92 -9.51 -2.42
CA ASP A 235 -19.39 -8.66 -3.51
C ASP A 235 -18.86 -9.18 -4.86
N ASN A 236 -19.76 -9.80 -5.62
CA ASN A 236 -19.46 -10.33 -6.96
C ASN A 236 -19.57 -9.28 -8.07
N THR A 237 -19.89 -8.02 -7.74
CA THR A 237 -20.00 -6.91 -8.70
C THR A 237 -18.74 -6.04 -8.77
N SER A 238 -17.74 -6.33 -7.95
CA SER A 238 -16.42 -5.70 -8.01
C SER A 238 -15.52 -6.35 -9.05
N GLY A 239 -14.79 -5.53 -9.81
CA GLY A 239 -13.74 -5.96 -10.73
C GLY A 239 -12.34 -5.95 -10.11
N LEU A 240 -12.26 -5.69 -8.83
CA LEU A 240 -11.01 -5.62 -8.07
C LEU A 240 -10.32 -6.99 -8.05
N ASN A 241 -8.99 -6.98 -8.20
CA ASN A 241 -8.21 -8.22 -8.02
C ASN A 241 -8.56 -8.90 -6.68
N PRO A 242 -8.99 -10.17 -6.69
CA PRO A 242 -9.42 -10.89 -5.48
C PRO A 242 -8.35 -10.98 -4.39
N ALA A 243 -7.06 -10.79 -4.74
CA ALA A 243 -5.97 -10.76 -3.77
C ALA A 243 -6.15 -9.69 -2.68
N TRP A 244 -6.83 -8.57 -2.97
CA TRP A 244 -7.18 -7.56 -1.98
C TRP A 244 -8.01 -8.10 -0.82
N ARG A 245 -8.85 -9.11 -1.09
CA ARG A 245 -9.77 -9.71 -0.11
C ARG A 245 -9.07 -10.67 0.86
N LYS A 246 -7.77 -10.91 0.67
CA LYS A 246 -6.94 -11.82 1.47
C LYS A 246 -5.67 -11.16 2.01
N SER A 247 -5.33 -9.96 1.53
CA SER A 247 -4.08 -9.27 1.86
C SER A 247 -4.32 -8.16 2.86
N HIS A 248 -3.44 -8.01 3.85
CA HIS A 248 -3.54 -7.02 4.91
C HIS A 248 -2.97 -5.67 4.50
N TYR A 249 -1.93 -5.67 3.67
CA TYR A 249 -1.27 -4.45 3.22
C TYR A 249 -0.68 -4.61 1.82
N ALA A 250 -0.41 -3.47 1.17
CA ALA A 250 0.43 -3.41 -0.01
C ALA A 250 1.84 -3.00 0.39
N LEU A 251 2.83 -3.70 -0.14
CA LEU A 251 4.25 -3.40 -0.01
C LEU A 251 4.76 -2.90 -1.35
N ILE A 252 5.29 -1.68 -1.37
CA ILE A 252 5.74 -0.99 -2.57
C ILE A 252 7.24 -0.76 -2.47
N SER A 253 7.97 -0.97 -3.54
CA SER A 253 9.38 -0.62 -3.65
C SER A 253 9.56 0.37 -4.80
N GLY A 254 10.18 1.52 -4.52
CA GLY A 254 10.38 2.60 -5.46
C GLY A 254 11.85 2.91 -5.69
N THR A 255 12.25 2.99 -6.96
CA THR A 255 13.56 3.48 -7.39
C THR A 255 13.40 4.89 -7.94
N GLY A 256 13.93 5.87 -7.22
CA GLY A 256 14.02 7.25 -7.72
C GLY A 256 14.95 7.34 -8.92
N ILE A 257 14.55 8.09 -9.94
CA ILE A 257 15.35 8.29 -11.15
C ILE A 257 15.36 9.77 -11.54
N SER A 258 16.49 10.29 -11.99
CA SER A 258 16.55 11.68 -12.46
C SER A 258 15.63 11.92 -13.65
N LYS A 259 14.97 13.10 -13.68
CA LYS A 259 14.21 13.54 -14.86
C LYS A 259 15.07 13.62 -16.12
N THR A 260 16.37 13.83 -15.97
CA THR A 260 17.37 13.91 -17.05
C THR A 260 18.13 12.60 -17.26
N ALA A 261 17.73 11.51 -16.61
CA ALA A 261 18.39 10.22 -16.76
C ALA A 261 18.38 9.76 -18.23
N SER A 262 19.53 9.23 -18.67
CA SER A 262 19.68 8.63 -19.98
C SER A 262 18.78 7.39 -20.16
N LEU A 263 18.52 7.02 -21.41
CA LEU A 263 17.75 5.81 -21.72
C LEU A 263 18.39 4.55 -21.10
N ALA A 264 19.73 4.48 -21.08
CA ALA A 264 20.43 3.35 -20.48
C ALA A 264 20.22 3.26 -18.96
N GLU A 265 20.21 4.39 -18.26
CA GLU A 265 19.91 4.44 -16.81
C GLU A 265 18.45 4.06 -16.54
N ARG A 266 17.51 4.58 -17.33
CA ARG A 266 16.09 4.21 -17.23
C ARG A 266 15.87 2.71 -17.46
N ASN A 267 16.53 2.13 -18.47
CA ASN A 267 16.41 0.70 -18.76
C ASN A 267 17.01 -0.17 -17.64
N ARG A 268 18.14 0.25 -17.04
CA ARG A 268 18.70 -0.46 -15.87
C ARG A 268 17.76 -0.41 -14.67
N ALA A 269 17.19 0.77 -14.39
CA ALA A 269 16.26 0.94 -13.27
C ALA A 269 14.95 0.14 -13.50
N ASN A 270 14.42 0.13 -14.72
CA ASN A 270 13.28 -0.72 -15.09
C ASN A 270 13.60 -2.20 -14.88
N TYR A 271 14.75 -2.67 -15.38
CA TYR A 271 15.18 -4.06 -15.21
C TYR A 271 15.30 -4.44 -13.72
N ASP A 272 15.95 -3.62 -12.91
CA ASP A 272 16.12 -3.84 -11.49
C ASP A 272 14.76 -3.87 -10.76
N THR A 273 13.88 -2.92 -11.07
CA THR A 273 12.54 -2.87 -10.47
C THR A 273 11.71 -4.10 -10.85
N THR A 274 11.69 -4.50 -12.12
CA THR A 274 10.86 -5.61 -12.60
C THR A 274 11.43 -6.97 -12.19
N PHE A 275 12.71 -7.22 -12.52
CA PHE A 275 13.29 -8.56 -12.47
C PHE A 275 14.10 -8.86 -11.21
N VAL A 276 14.41 -7.83 -10.39
CA VAL A 276 15.07 -8.04 -9.09
C VAL A 276 14.08 -7.79 -7.96
N LYS A 277 13.59 -6.58 -7.79
CA LYS A 277 12.69 -6.21 -6.68
C LYS A 277 11.30 -6.81 -6.83
N GLY A 278 10.68 -6.67 -7.99
CA GLY A 278 9.38 -7.26 -8.30
C GLY A 278 9.41 -8.79 -8.19
N ALA A 279 10.48 -9.43 -8.67
CA ALA A 279 10.67 -10.86 -8.52
C ALA A 279 10.81 -11.29 -7.05
N ALA A 280 11.52 -10.52 -6.22
CA ALA A 280 11.64 -10.79 -4.78
C ALA A 280 10.28 -10.67 -4.07
N LEU A 281 9.51 -9.63 -4.36
CA LEU A 281 8.15 -9.46 -3.83
C LEU A 281 7.22 -10.59 -4.29
N LYS A 282 7.31 -11.00 -5.54
CA LYS A 282 6.52 -12.12 -6.07
C LYS A 282 6.92 -13.46 -5.41
N LYS A 283 8.22 -13.68 -5.17
CA LYS A 283 8.71 -14.86 -4.42
C LYS A 283 8.19 -14.85 -2.98
N LEU A 284 8.12 -13.69 -2.33
CA LEU A 284 7.57 -13.55 -0.98
C LEU A 284 6.08 -13.90 -0.94
N ALA A 285 5.27 -13.37 -1.87
CA ALA A 285 3.82 -13.52 -1.89
C ALA A 285 3.30 -13.98 -3.28
N PRO A 286 3.57 -15.24 -3.70
CA PRO A 286 3.30 -15.71 -5.06
C PRO A 286 1.81 -15.73 -5.41
N GLU A 287 0.95 -16.12 -4.46
CA GLU A 287 -0.50 -16.33 -4.63
C GLU A 287 -1.32 -15.06 -4.40
N THR A 288 -0.70 -13.89 -4.60
CA THR A 288 -1.36 -12.59 -4.41
C THR A 288 -1.34 -11.75 -5.68
N GLY A 289 -1.65 -10.47 -5.57
CA GLY A 289 -1.67 -9.51 -6.66
C GLY A 289 -0.83 -8.29 -6.36
N THR A 290 -1.07 -7.25 -7.13
CA THR A 290 -0.36 -5.96 -7.06
C THR A 290 -1.39 -4.84 -6.89
N TYR A 291 -1.03 -3.77 -6.21
CA TYR A 291 -1.80 -2.54 -6.23
C TYR A 291 -1.55 -1.83 -7.56
N MET A 292 -2.57 -1.78 -8.42
CA MET A 292 -2.44 -1.33 -9.80
C MET A 292 -1.89 0.10 -9.92
N ASN A 293 -2.30 1.01 -9.04
CA ASN A 293 -1.84 2.41 -9.06
C ASN A 293 -0.36 2.56 -8.68
N GLU A 294 0.21 1.56 -8.00
CA GLU A 294 1.61 1.51 -7.56
C GLU A 294 2.32 0.29 -8.19
N GLY A 295 1.85 -0.11 -9.36
CA GLY A 295 2.33 -1.30 -10.04
C GLY A 295 3.42 -1.03 -11.06
N ASP A 296 4.16 -2.08 -11.39
CA ASP A 296 5.16 -2.06 -12.44
C ASP A 296 4.48 -2.27 -13.82
N ARG A 297 4.55 -1.24 -14.67
CA ARG A 297 4.02 -1.30 -16.04
C ARG A 297 4.74 -2.33 -16.94
N HIS A 298 5.91 -2.82 -16.52
CA HIS A 298 6.70 -3.82 -17.22
C HIS A 298 6.55 -5.23 -16.63
N ASP A 299 5.65 -5.43 -15.64
CA ASP A 299 5.39 -6.74 -15.06
C ASP A 299 4.99 -7.74 -16.18
N PRO A 300 5.79 -8.79 -16.45
CA PRO A 300 5.45 -9.77 -17.49
C PRO A 300 4.18 -10.55 -17.20
N ASP A 301 3.78 -10.64 -15.92
CA ASP A 301 2.58 -11.33 -15.48
C ASP A 301 1.43 -10.35 -15.14
N PHE A 302 1.42 -9.17 -15.74
CA PHE A 302 0.48 -8.07 -15.42
C PHE A 302 -0.99 -8.50 -15.37
N LYS A 303 -1.40 -9.46 -16.18
CA LYS A 303 -2.78 -9.97 -16.21
C LYS A 303 -3.17 -10.54 -14.86
N ALA A 304 -2.35 -11.45 -14.33
CA ALA A 304 -2.57 -12.06 -13.03
C ALA A 304 -2.30 -11.07 -11.89
N SER A 305 -1.24 -10.26 -11.99
CA SER A 305 -0.83 -9.31 -10.95
C SER A 305 -1.88 -8.22 -10.71
N PHE A 306 -2.40 -7.60 -11.77
CA PHE A 306 -3.33 -6.47 -11.64
C PHE A 306 -4.79 -6.90 -11.56
N TYR A 307 -5.19 -7.90 -12.34
CA TYR A 307 -6.60 -8.25 -12.54
C TYR A 307 -7.00 -9.59 -11.94
N GLY A 308 -6.02 -10.48 -11.66
CA GLY A 308 -6.32 -11.84 -11.24
C GLY A 308 -7.17 -12.58 -12.29
N GLU A 309 -8.23 -13.22 -11.84
CA GLU A 309 -9.16 -13.96 -12.72
C GLU A 309 -10.07 -13.05 -13.59
N PHE A 310 -10.11 -11.74 -13.34
CA PHE A 310 -11.03 -10.84 -14.04
C PHE A 310 -10.46 -10.22 -15.33
N TYR A 311 -9.22 -10.53 -15.73
CA TYR A 311 -8.58 -9.91 -16.90
C TYR A 311 -9.43 -10.02 -18.17
N ASP A 312 -9.91 -11.22 -18.50
CA ASP A 312 -10.68 -11.43 -19.73
C ASP A 312 -12.04 -10.73 -19.72
N ALA A 313 -12.68 -10.65 -18.54
CA ALA A 313 -13.92 -9.89 -18.36
C ALA A 313 -13.67 -8.38 -18.57
N HIS A 314 -12.59 -7.85 -18.02
CA HIS A 314 -12.18 -6.46 -18.22
C HIS A 314 -11.85 -6.16 -19.69
N LEU A 315 -11.11 -7.04 -20.34
CA LEU A 315 -10.78 -6.90 -21.77
C LEU A 315 -12.04 -6.90 -22.65
N LYS A 316 -13.01 -7.77 -22.35
CA LYS A 316 -14.31 -7.79 -23.04
C LYS A 316 -15.07 -6.47 -22.86
N THR A 317 -15.10 -5.96 -21.62
CA THR A 317 -15.72 -4.67 -21.30
C THR A 317 -15.02 -3.53 -22.03
N LYS A 318 -13.66 -3.50 -22.01
CA LYS A 318 -12.87 -2.50 -22.75
C LYS A 318 -13.25 -2.47 -24.22
N ARG A 319 -13.29 -3.63 -24.90
CA ARG A 319 -13.62 -3.74 -26.32
C ARG A 319 -15.07 -3.34 -26.64
N LYS A 320 -15.98 -3.42 -25.67
CA LYS A 320 -17.39 -3.04 -25.84
C LYS A 320 -17.61 -1.53 -25.75
N TYR A 321 -16.93 -0.87 -24.80
CA TYR A 321 -17.24 0.53 -24.44
C TYR A 321 -16.18 1.53 -24.93
N ASP A 322 -14.97 1.08 -25.14
CA ASP A 322 -13.85 1.87 -25.66
C ASP A 322 -12.88 0.96 -26.40
N PRO A 323 -13.23 0.57 -27.65
CA PRO A 323 -12.50 -0.43 -28.47
C PRO A 323 -11.08 0.04 -28.89
#